data_e65b91ece094ee2b70eaa088a552bf36
#
_entry.id   e65b91ece094ee2b70eaa088a552bf36
#
_cell.length_a   1.000
_cell.length_b   1.000
_cell.length_c   1.000
_cell.angle_alpha   90.00
_cell.angle_beta   90.00
_cell.angle_gamma   90.00
#
_symmetry.space_group_name_H-M   'P 1'
#
loop_
_entity.id
_entity.type
_entity.pdbx_description
1 polymer ?
#
loop_
_entity_poly.entity_id
_entity_poly.type
_entity_poly.pdbx_seq_one_letter_code
_entity_poly.pdbx_strand_id
1 'polypeptide(L)'
;MKYRIKIVEYPSGTIEYYPQYRSWFTWYNFEEERLYPIPGVLWSYSKAIKTIVDVCRNSLEEAKKFLRKQNIRITYDYNWD
;
A
#
# COMPACT_ATOMS: atom_id res chain seq x y z
N MET A 1 2.33 -13.94 11.75
CA MET A 1 1.68 -12.67 11.39
C MET A 1 0.74 -12.93 10.22
N LYS A 2 -0.43 -12.34 10.26
CA LYS A 2 -1.43 -12.51 9.19
C LYS A 2 -1.44 -11.29 8.29
N TYR A 3 -1.73 -11.52 7.01
CA TYR A 3 -1.82 -10.48 6.00
C TYR A 3 -3.13 -10.63 5.24
N ARG A 4 -3.64 -9.52 4.75
CA ARG A 4 -4.81 -9.50 3.87
C ARG A 4 -4.73 -8.32 2.91
N ILE A 5 -5.63 -8.30 1.94
CA ILE A 5 -5.81 -7.16 1.06
C ILE A 5 -7.23 -6.63 1.28
N LYS A 6 -7.32 -5.38 1.71
CA LYS A 6 -8.59 -4.68 1.85
C LYS A 6 -8.97 -4.11 0.49
N ILE A 7 -10.17 -4.42 0.04
CA ILE A 7 -10.70 -3.93 -1.23
C ILE A 7 -11.71 -2.84 -0.93
N VAL A 8 -11.49 -1.67 -1.52
CA VAL A 8 -12.39 -0.52 -1.38
C VAL A 8 -12.95 -0.16 -2.74
N GLU A 9 -14.27 -0.19 -2.86
CA GLU A 9 -14.97 0.20 -4.07
C GLU A 9 -15.68 1.53 -3.83
N TYR A 10 -15.42 2.50 -4.70
CA TYR A 10 -16.03 3.81 -4.61
C TYR A 10 -17.24 3.91 -5.52
N PRO A 11 -18.17 4.84 -5.23
CA PRO A 11 -19.35 5.05 -6.08
C PRO A 11 -19.01 5.39 -7.53
N SER A 12 -17.83 5.94 -7.78
CA SER A 12 -17.33 6.23 -9.13
C SER A 12 -16.98 4.99 -9.95
N GLY A 13 -16.97 3.80 -9.32
CA GLY A 13 -16.51 2.57 -9.94
C GLY A 13 -15.02 2.29 -9.76
N THR A 14 -14.29 3.20 -9.14
CA THR A 14 -12.86 2.98 -8.83
C THR A 14 -12.72 1.96 -7.73
N ILE A 15 -11.79 1.03 -7.91
CA ILE A 15 -11.48 0.00 -6.90
C ILE A 15 -10.03 0.17 -6.49
N GLU A 16 -9.80 0.22 -5.20
CA GLU A 16 -8.46 0.31 -4.63
C GLU A 16 -8.17 -0.89 -3.73
N TYR A 17 -6.92 -1.36 -3.75
CA TYR A 17 -6.49 -2.54 -3.02
C TYR A 17 -5.40 -2.13 -2.03
N TYR A 18 -5.67 -2.33 -0.74
CA TYR A 18 -4.77 -1.96 0.33
C TYR A 18 -4.20 -3.21 0.99
N PRO A 19 -2.92 -3.52 0.81
CA PRO A 19 -2.26 -4.55 1.59
C PRO A 19 -2.27 -4.19 3.06
N GLN A 20 -2.58 -5.17 3.91
CA GLN A 20 -2.66 -4.96 5.35
C GLN A 20 -1.96 -6.07 6.11
N TYR A 21 -1.52 -5.74 7.30
CA TYR A 21 -1.00 -6.72 8.26
C TYR A 21 -1.79 -6.64 9.56
N ARG A 22 -1.86 -7.75 10.28
CA ARG A 22 -2.52 -7.80 11.58
C ARG A 22 -1.49 -7.66 12.67
N SER A 23 -1.72 -6.73 13.57
CA SER A 23 -0.97 -6.59 14.81
C SER A 23 -1.97 -6.60 15.96
N TRP A 24 -1.79 -7.51 16.92
CA TRP A 24 -2.75 -7.75 18.00
C TRP A 24 -4.11 -8.15 17.41
N PHE A 25 -5.12 -7.34 17.61
CA PHE A 25 -6.48 -7.59 17.11
C PHE A 25 -6.90 -6.58 16.03
N THR A 26 -5.97 -5.79 15.53
CA THR A 26 -6.25 -4.69 14.59
C THR A 26 -5.50 -4.90 13.30
N TRP A 27 -6.15 -4.53 12.20
CA TRP A 27 -5.54 -4.53 10.87
C TRP A 27 -4.99 -3.15 10.55
N TYR A 28 -3.78 -3.10 10.04
CA TYR A 28 -3.09 -1.87 9.67
C TYR A 28 -2.72 -1.90 8.20
N ASN A 29 -2.85 -0.75 7.53
CA ASN A 29 -2.32 -0.59 6.18
C ASN A 29 -0.80 -0.50 6.23
N PHE A 30 -0.14 -1.10 5.24
CA PHE A 30 1.26 -0.79 5.01
C PHE A 30 1.40 0.65 4.55
N GLU A 31 2.51 1.26 4.91
CA GLU A 31 2.81 2.64 4.53
C GLU A 31 4.03 2.67 3.62
N GLU A 32 4.06 3.63 2.73
CA GLU A 32 5.20 3.87 1.86
C GLU A 32 5.50 5.37 1.81
N GLU A 33 6.76 5.69 1.58
CA GLU A 33 7.21 7.06 1.42
C GLU A 33 7.08 7.46 -0.04
N ARG A 34 6.47 8.60 -0.29
CA ARG A 34 6.37 9.20 -1.62
C ARG A 34 6.99 10.58 -1.63
N LEU A 35 7.64 10.88 -2.74
CA LEU A 35 8.22 12.19 -2.98
C LEU A 35 7.31 12.96 -3.91
N TYR A 36 6.85 14.12 -3.44
CA TYR A 36 6.06 15.03 -4.24
C TYR A 36 6.90 16.26 -4.58
N PRO A 37 7.05 16.61 -5.87
CA PRO A 37 7.78 17.82 -6.24
C PRO A 37 7.03 19.05 -5.73
N ILE A 38 7.79 20.06 -5.30
CA ILE A 38 7.22 21.32 -4.85
C ILE A 38 6.81 22.11 -6.09
N PRO A 39 5.55 22.56 -6.22
CA PRO A 39 5.11 23.35 -7.35
C PRO A 39 5.94 24.61 -7.52
N GLY A 40 6.30 24.93 -8.77
CA GLY A 40 7.04 26.16 -9.11
C GLY A 40 8.54 26.07 -8.92
N VAL A 41 9.07 24.94 -8.47
CA VAL A 41 10.52 24.72 -8.35
C VAL A 41 10.97 23.75 -9.43
N LEU A 42 11.80 24.23 -10.35
CA LEU A 42 12.37 23.41 -11.41
C LEU A 42 13.55 22.58 -10.87
N TRP A 43 13.49 21.27 -11.10
CA TRP A 43 14.66 20.37 -11.07
C TRP A 43 15.48 20.31 -9.79
N SER A 44 14.87 20.32 -8.62
CA SER A 44 15.63 20.11 -7.41
C SER A 44 15.06 18.94 -6.62
N TYR A 45 15.75 17.80 -6.64
CA TYR A 45 15.41 16.65 -5.81
C TYR A 45 15.46 16.97 -4.32
N SER A 46 16.26 17.96 -3.94
CA SER A 46 16.38 18.38 -2.54
C SER A 46 15.16 19.13 -2.02
N LYS A 47 14.24 19.51 -2.91
CA LYS A 47 13.02 20.23 -2.56
C LYS A 47 11.75 19.41 -2.75
N ALA A 48 11.85 18.10 -2.82
CA ALA A 48 10.69 17.24 -2.82
C ALA A 48 10.16 17.08 -1.39
N ILE A 49 8.84 17.09 -1.25
CA ILE A 49 8.19 16.82 0.03
C ILE A 49 8.07 15.32 0.18
N LYS A 50 8.64 14.80 1.27
CA LYS A 50 8.48 13.41 1.65
C LYS A 50 7.19 13.25 2.44
N THR A 51 6.32 12.38 1.96
CA THR A 51 5.04 12.13 2.60
C THR A 51 4.87 10.63 2.81
N ILE A 52 4.44 10.27 4.01
CA ILE A 52 4.08 8.89 4.31
C ILE A 52 2.62 8.69 3.94
N VAL A 53 2.37 7.73 3.07
CA VAL A 53 1.01 7.43 2.60
C VAL A 53 0.74 5.93 2.72
N ASP A 54 -0.53 5.57 2.83
CA ASP A 54 -0.93 4.18 2.79
C ASP A 54 -0.63 3.57 1.42
N VAL A 55 -0.13 2.35 1.43
CA VAL A 55 0.10 1.61 0.19
C VAL A 55 -1.25 1.28 -0.44
N CYS A 56 -1.45 1.76 -1.65
CA CYS A 56 -2.65 1.52 -2.43
C CYS A 56 -2.25 1.06 -3.83
N ARG A 57 -2.89 0.03 -4.32
CA ARG A 57 -2.62 -0.52 -5.65
C ARG A 57 -3.91 -0.58 -6.46
N ASN A 58 -3.76 -0.55 -7.77
CA ASN A 58 -4.90 -0.49 -8.70
C ASN A 58 -5.43 -1.87 -9.07
N SER A 59 -4.72 -2.93 -8.70
CA SER A 59 -5.14 -4.30 -8.99
C SER A 59 -4.77 -5.23 -7.85
N LEU A 60 -5.52 -6.33 -7.75
CA LEU A 60 -5.25 -7.37 -6.76
C LEU A 60 -3.86 -7.98 -6.95
N GLU A 61 -3.44 -8.18 -8.19
CA GLU A 61 -2.13 -8.74 -8.50
C GLU A 61 -0.99 -7.84 -8.04
N GLU A 62 -1.12 -6.53 -8.21
CA GLU A 62 -0.13 -5.57 -7.75
C GLU A 62 -0.05 -5.53 -6.22
N ALA A 63 -1.19 -5.63 -5.53
CA ALA A 63 -1.22 -5.69 -4.08
C ALA A 63 -0.57 -6.97 -3.55
N LYS A 64 -0.83 -8.11 -4.18
CA LYS A 64 -0.18 -9.38 -3.84
C LYS A 64 1.32 -9.31 -4.07
N LYS A 65 1.74 -8.70 -5.17
CA LYS A 65 3.15 -8.51 -5.49
C LYS A 65 3.86 -7.65 -4.43
N PHE A 66 3.21 -6.61 -3.96
CA PHE A 66 3.73 -5.79 -2.87
C PHE A 66 3.98 -6.64 -1.61
N LEU A 67 3.02 -7.46 -1.22
CA LEU A 67 3.15 -8.31 -0.04
C LEU A 67 4.30 -9.31 -0.19
N ARG A 68 4.50 -9.89 -1.37
CA ARG A 68 5.61 -10.81 -1.63
C ARG A 68 6.98 -10.14 -1.48
N LYS A 69 7.08 -8.87 -1.88
CA LYS A 69 8.34 -8.11 -1.80
C LYS A 69 8.77 -7.76 -0.38
N GLN A 70 7.90 -7.92 0.59
CA GLN A 70 8.22 -7.64 2.00
C GLN A 70 8.98 -8.79 2.69
N ASN A 71 9.52 -9.74 1.95
CA ASN A 71 10.19 -10.94 2.49
C ASN A 71 9.28 -11.74 3.42
N ILE A 72 7.99 -11.68 3.16
CA ILE A 72 7.01 -12.39 3.95
C ILE A 72 7.01 -13.85 3.51
N ARG A 73 7.24 -14.75 4.45
CA ARG A 73 7.01 -16.16 4.18
C ARG A 73 5.53 -16.36 3.93
N ILE A 74 5.20 -16.68 2.68
CA ILE A 74 3.84 -17.00 2.32
C ILE A 74 3.57 -18.40 2.87
N THR A 75 2.83 -18.46 3.96
CA THR A 75 2.26 -19.70 4.42
C THR A 75 0.85 -19.84 3.85
N TYR A 76 0.33 -21.06 3.80
CA TYR A 76 -0.98 -21.32 3.19
C TYR A 76 -2.15 -20.72 3.98
N ASP A 77 -1.86 -20.06 5.09
CA ASP A 77 -2.87 -19.46 5.97
C ASP A 77 -3.21 -18.01 5.59
N TYR A 78 -2.73 -17.52 4.45
CA TYR A 78 -3.01 -16.17 4.02
C TYR A 78 -4.45 -16.03 3.55
N ASN A 79 -5.14 -15.12 4.20
CA ASN A 79 -6.42 -14.66 3.73
C ASN A 79 -6.18 -13.39 2.90
N TRP A 80 -6.42 -13.49 1.60
CA TRP A 80 -6.21 -12.40 0.67
C TRP A 80 -7.44 -11.54 0.46
N ASP A 81 -8.49 -11.81 1.18
CA ASP A 81 -9.76 -11.10 1.07
C ASP A 81 -9.74 -9.73 1.75
#